data_c8fdb881e87380fccb4bdbed38711fb0
#
_entry.id   c8fdb881e87380fccb4bdbed38711fb0
#
_cell.length_a   1.000
_cell.length_b   1.000
_cell.length_c   1.000
_cell.angle_alpha   90.00
_cell.angle_beta   90.00
_cell.angle_gamma   90.00
#
_symmetry.space_group_name_H-M   'P 1'
#
loop_
_entity.id
_entity.type
_entity.pdbx_description
1 polymer ?
#
loop_
_entity_poly.entity_id
_entity_poly.type
_entity_poly.pdbx_seq_one_letter_code
_entity_poly.pdbx_strand_id
1 'polypeptide(L)'
;NLMMVMPDADMDKAVDALIGSAYGSAGERCMAISVAVLVGDVGDKIVPQLAERAKALKVKNGMELDAEMGPIVSSAAHERITTMIEKGVQEGAELVVDGRGVSVPGHNQGYFMGGSLFDHVTPEMSIYQEEIFGPVLSCVRVANSADGIEMINNHRYGNGVSVFTSDGDTAREFSRQIQVGMVGVNVPIPVPMAWHGFGGWKQSLFGDLHAFGNEAVQFYTKQKSVMQRWPDSISKGAEFVIPHTK
;
A
#
# COMPACT_ATOMS: atom_id res chain seq x y z
N ASN A 1 -0.42 -2.77 -0.92
CA ASN A 1 -1.42 -1.84 -0.34
C ASN A 1 -2.79 -2.06 -0.98
N LEU A 2 -3.83 -1.62 -0.28
CA LEU A 2 -5.20 -1.81 -0.72
C LEU A 2 -5.92 -0.46 -0.86
N MET A 3 -6.91 -0.40 -1.77
CA MET A 3 -7.79 0.77 -1.92
C MET A 3 -9.24 0.31 -1.89
N MET A 4 -10.01 0.73 -0.88
CA MET A 4 -11.43 0.45 -0.78
C MET A 4 -12.21 1.54 -1.52
N VAL A 5 -13.13 1.12 -2.41
CA VAL A 5 -13.99 2.03 -3.17
C VAL A 5 -15.43 1.80 -2.73
N MET A 6 -16.03 2.86 -2.17
CA MET A 6 -17.41 2.86 -1.69
C MET A 6 -18.39 3.19 -2.84
N PRO A 7 -19.66 2.76 -2.76
CA PRO A 7 -20.66 3.03 -3.79
C PRO A 7 -20.95 4.51 -4.04
N ASP A 8 -20.69 5.37 -3.05
CA ASP A 8 -20.85 6.84 -3.10
C ASP A 8 -19.60 7.59 -3.55
N ALA A 9 -18.51 6.86 -3.87
CA ALA A 9 -17.27 7.47 -4.36
C ALA A 9 -17.46 8.13 -5.72
N ASP A 10 -16.65 9.14 -6.00
CA ASP A 10 -16.46 9.66 -7.35
C ASP A 10 -15.74 8.61 -8.19
N MET A 11 -16.48 7.91 -9.05
CA MET A 11 -15.98 6.75 -9.80
C MET A 11 -14.86 7.12 -10.76
N ASP A 12 -14.93 8.27 -11.42
CA ASP A 12 -13.89 8.71 -12.37
C ASP A 12 -12.57 8.96 -11.64
N LYS A 13 -12.62 9.62 -10.48
CA LYS A 13 -11.44 9.83 -9.63
C LYS A 13 -10.91 8.53 -9.05
N ALA A 14 -11.78 7.59 -8.71
CA ALA A 14 -11.37 6.28 -8.22
C ALA A 14 -10.64 5.47 -9.31
N VAL A 15 -11.14 5.50 -10.55
CA VAL A 15 -10.48 4.87 -11.71
C VAL A 15 -9.12 5.50 -11.95
N ASP A 16 -9.03 6.83 -12.03
CA ASP A 16 -7.77 7.54 -12.23
C ASP A 16 -6.75 7.22 -11.14
N ALA A 17 -7.21 7.19 -9.89
CA ALA A 17 -6.39 6.86 -8.73
C ALA A 17 -5.87 5.41 -8.79
N LEU A 18 -6.72 4.44 -9.14
CA LEU A 18 -6.33 3.03 -9.27
C LEU A 18 -5.33 2.83 -10.42
N ILE A 19 -5.59 3.39 -11.59
CA ILE A 19 -4.67 3.28 -12.75
C ILE A 19 -3.30 3.88 -12.41
N GLY A 20 -3.28 5.12 -11.89
CA GLY A 20 -2.04 5.80 -11.56
C GLY A 20 -1.24 5.15 -10.43
N SER A 21 -1.92 4.59 -9.42
CA SER A 21 -1.27 3.98 -8.27
C SER A 21 -0.90 2.51 -8.46
N ALA A 22 -1.65 1.76 -9.27
CA ALA A 22 -1.34 0.36 -9.54
C ALA A 22 -0.28 0.18 -10.63
N TYR A 23 -0.34 0.98 -11.69
CA TYR A 23 0.53 0.80 -12.86
C TYR A 23 1.66 1.83 -12.96
N GLY A 24 1.57 2.96 -12.25
CA GLY A 24 2.65 3.93 -12.19
C GLY A 24 3.97 3.29 -11.73
N SER A 25 5.09 3.63 -12.39
CA SER A 25 6.39 2.96 -12.21
C SER A 25 6.33 1.44 -12.37
N ALA A 26 5.51 0.95 -13.30
CA ALA A 26 5.28 -0.49 -13.53
C ALA A 26 4.83 -1.25 -12.26
N GLY A 27 4.12 -0.59 -11.33
CA GLY A 27 3.70 -1.17 -10.06
C GLY A 27 4.84 -1.44 -9.08
N GLU A 28 6.06 -1.03 -9.38
CA GLU A 28 7.27 -1.24 -8.56
C GLU A 28 7.49 -0.08 -7.58
N ARG A 29 6.48 0.21 -6.77
CA ARG A 29 6.54 1.18 -5.66
C ARG A 29 6.14 0.53 -4.36
N CYS A 30 6.78 0.93 -3.26
CA CYS A 30 6.42 0.50 -1.90
C CYS A 30 4.96 0.84 -1.51
N MET A 31 4.38 1.86 -2.13
CA MET A 31 3.02 2.33 -1.88
C MET A 31 2.06 2.10 -3.05
N ALA A 32 2.45 1.31 -4.07
CA ALA A 32 1.53 0.94 -5.15
C ALA A 32 0.30 0.21 -4.61
N ILE A 33 -0.86 0.49 -5.21
CA ILE A 33 -2.08 -0.25 -4.89
C ILE A 33 -2.07 -1.58 -5.65
N SER A 34 -2.02 -2.67 -4.90
CA SER A 34 -2.05 -4.04 -5.44
C SER A 34 -3.46 -4.62 -5.49
N VAL A 35 -4.35 -4.15 -4.59
CA VAL A 35 -5.70 -4.68 -4.45
C VAL A 35 -6.71 -3.54 -4.38
N ALA A 36 -7.74 -3.60 -5.23
CA ALA A 36 -8.95 -2.79 -5.14
C ALA A 36 -10.04 -3.59 -4.44
N VAL A 37 -10.55 -3.06 -3.31
CA VAL A 37 -11.68 -3.64 -2.55
C VAL A 37 -12.93 -2.90 -2.95
N LEU A 38 -13.81 -3.56 -3.71
CA LEU A 38 -14.96 -2.98 -4.37
C LEU A 38 -16.23 -3.33 -3.61
N VAL A 39 -16.87 -2.32 -3.01
CA VAL A 39 -18.01 -2.50 -2.11
C VAL A 39 -19.33 -2.50 -2.90
N GLY A 40 -20.19 -3.49 -2.64
CA GLY A 40 -21.51 -3.59 -3.28
C GLY A 40 -21.41 -3.78 -4.79
N ASP A 41 -22.07 -2.92 -5.56
CA ASP A 41 -22.13 -2.94 -7.03
C ASP A 41 -20.97 -2.17 -7.74
N VAL A 42 -20.00 -1.66 -6.98
CA VAL A 42 -18.87 -0.88 -7.52
C VAL A 42 -18.10 -1.66 -8.56
N GLY A 43 -17.90 -2.98 -8.34
CA GLY A 43 -17.16 -3.83 -9.27
C GLY A 43 -17.74 -3.82 -10.70
N ASP A 44 -19.06 -3.87 -10.82
CA ASP A 44 -19.72 -3.87 -12.13
C ASP A 44 -19.56 -2.56 -12.90
N LYS A 45 -19.36 -1.47 -12.18
CA LYS A 45 -19.19 -0.12 -12.74
C LYS A 45 -17.73 0.19 -13.10
N ILE A 46 -16.80 -0.22 -12.22
CA ILE A 46 -15.40 0.25 -12.31
C ILE A 46 -14.49 -0.72 -13.07
N VAL A 47 -14.72 -2.03 -12.99
CA VAL A 47 -13.84 -3.03 -13.64
C VAL A 47 -13.78 -2.87 -15.17
N PRO A 48 -14.89 -2.63 -15.91
CA PRO A 48 -14.82 -2.37 -17.34
C PRO A 48 -13.98 -1.12 -17.68
N GLN A 49 -14.09 -0.04 -16.90
CA GLN A 49 -13.31 1.18 -17.11
C GLN A 49 -11.83 0.97 -16.79
N LEU A 50 -11.51 0.24 -15.73
CA LEU A 50 -10.13 -0.15 -15.41
C LEU A 50 -9.54 -1.00 -16.54
N ALA A 51 -10.31 -1.92 -17.11
CA ALA A 51 -9.86 -2.77 -18.20
C ALA A 51 -9.53 -1.96 -19.46
N GLU A 52 -10.37 -1.01 -19.85
CA GLU A 52 -10.09 -0.10 -20.98
C GLU A 52 -8.82 0.72 -20.74
N ARG A 53 -8.69 1.30 -19.56
CA ARG A 53 -7.54 2.13 -19.20
C ARG A 53 -6.24 1.31 -19.12
N ALA A 54 -6.27 0.11 -18.54
CA ALA A 54 -5.11 -0.77 -18.45
C ALA A 54 -4.61 -1.21 -19.84
N LYS A 55 -5.53 -1.53 -20.77
CA LYS A 55 -5.20 -1.86 -22.17
C LYS A 55 -4.63 -0.69 -22.94
N ALA A 56 -5.06 0.53 -22.62
CA ALA A 56 -4.65 1.76 -23.30
C ALA A 56 -3.31 2.33 -22.81
N LEU A 57 -2.72 1.77 -21.75
CA LEU A 57 -1.45 2.23 -21.19
C LEU A 57 -0.34 2.23 -22.24
N LYS A 58 0.32 3.36 -22.41
CA LYS A 58 1.46 3.52 -23.32
C LYS A 58 2.73 3.01 -22.68
N VAL A 59 2.99 1.72 -22.88
CA VAL A 59 4.22 1.07 -22.40
C VAL A 59 5.34 1.35 -23.37
N LYS A 60 6.34 2.12 -22.94
CA LYS A 60 7.41 2.63 -23.80
C LYS A 60 8.71 2.81 -23.04
N ASN A 61 9.78 3.14 -23.79
CA ASN A 61 10.99 3.66 -23.17
C ASN A 61 10.70 5.00 -22.46
N GLY A 62 11.09 5.12 -21.20
CA GLY A 62 10.84 6.32 -20.38
C GLY A 62 11.45 7.63 -20.90
N MET A 63 12.29 7.58 -21.95
CA MET A 63 12.78 8.77 -22.65
C MET A 63 11.78 9.32 -23.67
N GLU A 64 10.73 8.59 -24.00
CA GLU A 64 9.67 9.06 -24.88
C GLU A 64 8.67 9.92 -24.09
N LEU A 65 8.31 11.08 -24.64
CA LEU A 65 7.50 12.10 -23.94
C LEU A 65 6.08 11.63 -23.57
N ASP A 66 5.54 10.67 -24.32
CA ASP A 66 4.20 10.12 -24.09
C ASP A 66 4.21 8.73 -23.43
N ALA A 67 5.36 8.30 -22.89
CA ALA A 67 5.45 7.07 -22.11
C ALA A 67 4.69 7.21 -20.79
N GLU A 68 3.79 6.28 -20.50
CA GLU A 68 3.03 6.22 -19.24
C GLU A 68 3.60 5.16 -18.29
N MET A 69 4.17 4.09 -18.84
CA MET A 69 4.78 3.02 -18.06
C MET A 69 6.06 2.53 -18.76
N GLY A 70 7.14 2.41 -17.99
CA GLY A 70 8.44 1.90 -18.41
C GLY A 70 8.57 0.37 -18.26
N PRO A 71 9.81 -0.17 -18.42
CA PRO A 71 10.08 -1.59 -18.23
C PRO A 71 10.10 -1.99 -16.76
N ILE A 72 9.98 -3.29 -16.51
CA ILE A 72 10.25 -3.94 -15.23
C ILE A 72 11.75 -3.84 -14.94
N VAL A 73 12.11 -3.73 -13.66
CA VAL A 73 13.48 -3.45 -13.19
C VAL A 73 14.52 -4.52 -13.58
N SER A 74 14.11 -5.78 -13.76
CA SER A 74 15.00 -6.88 -14.09
C SER A 74 14.29 -8.08 -14.72
N SER A 75 15.04 -8.96 -15.38
CA SER A 75 14.57 -10.26 -15.89
C SER A 75 13.93 -11.11 -14.78
N ALA A 76 14.60 -11.23 -13.65
CA ALA A 76 14.08 -12.02 -12.52
C ALA A 76 12.74 -11.48 -11.99
N ALA A 77 12.58 -10.15 -11.92
CA ALA A 77 11.30 -9.54 -11.56
C ALA A 77 10.23 -9.81 -12.61
N HIS A 78 10.55 -9.69 -13.90
CA HIS A 78 9.63 -9.98 -14.99
C HIS A 78 9.14 -11.44 -14.96
N GLU A 79 10.05 -12.40 -14.78
CA GLU A 79 9.72 -13.84 -14.66
C GLU A 79 8.83 -14.12 -13.44
N ARG A 80 9.16 -13.53 -12.30
CA ARG A 80 8.38 -13.68 -11.06
C ARG A 80 6.97 -13.12 -11.22
N ILE A 81 6.81 -11.93 -11.81
CA ILE A 81 5.51 -11.30 -12.06
C ILE A 81 4.69 -12.18 -13.03
N THR A 82 5.31 -12.66 -14.11
CA THR A 82 4.67 -13.58 -15.06
C THR A 82 4.15 -14.85 -14.36
N THR A 83 4.98 -15.47 -13.53
CA THR A 83 4.59 -16.64 -12.73
C THR A 83 3.42 -16.35 -11.79
N MET A 84 3.42 -15.18 -11.14
CA MET A 84 2.32 -14.78 -10.25
C MET A 84 1.01 -14.56 -11.01
N ILE A 85 1.05 -13.98 -12.23
CA ILE A 85 -0.13 -13.85 -13.08
C ILE A 85 -0.67 -15.25 -13.45
N GLU A 86 0.20 -16.17 -13.85
CA GLU A 86 -0.18 -17.55 -14.16
C GLU A 86 -0.84 -18.25 -12.97
N LYS A 87 -0.26 -18.06 -11.78
CA LYS A 87 -0.77 -18.63 -10.54
C LYS A 87 -2.16 -18.08 -10.19
N GLY A 88 -2.40 -16.79 -10.36
CA GLY A 88 -3.72 -16.19 -10.16
C GLY A 88 -4.80 -16.82 -11.07
N VAL A 89 -4.48 -17.07 -12.33
CA VAL A 89 -5.38 -17.78 -13.25
C VAL A 89 -5.62 -19.21 -12.80
N GLN A 90 -4.57 -19.94 -12.39
CA GLN A 90 -4.69 -21.32 -11.90
C GLN A 90 -5.52 -21.43 -10.62
N GLU A 91 -5.47 -20.43 -9.77
CA GLU A 91 -6.25 -20.34 -8.53
C GLU A 91 -7.70 -19.92 -8.76
N GLY A 92 -8.07 -19.56 -9.99
CA GLY A 92 -9.45 -19.29 -10.40
C GLY A 92 -9.83 -17.81 -10.44
N ALA A 93 -8.89 -16.88 -10.32
CA ALA A 93 -9.15 -15.47 -10.56
C ALA A 93 -9.44 -15.20 -12.04
N GLU A 94 -10.36 -14.27 -12.31
CA GLU A 94 -10.66 -13.85 -13.68
C GLU A 94 -9.61 -12.85 -14.19
N LEU A 95 -8.80 -13.26 -15.17
CA LEU A 95 -7.83 -12.37 -15.83
C LEU A 95 -8.55 -11.52 -16.88
N VAL A 96 -8.97 -10.32 -16.51
CA VAL A 96 -9.73 -9.38 -17.36
C VAL A 96 -8.83 -8.71 -18.40
N VAL A 97 -7.59 -8.38 -18.00
CA VAL A 97 -6.55 -7.86 -18.89
C VAL A 97 -5.26 -8.60 -18.65
N ASP A 98 -4.67 -9.14 -19.71
CA ASP A 98 -3.36 -9.78 -19.66
C ASP A 98 -2.29 -8.82 -20.21
N GLY A 99 -1.42 -8.35 -19.33
CA GLY A 99 -0.32 -7.45 -19.69
C GLY A 99 0.95 -8.17 -20.18
N ARG A 100 0.97 -9.50 -20.19
CA ARG A 100 2.11 -10.28 -20.68
C ARG A 100 2.22 -10.18 -22.20
N GLY A 101 3.43 -10.30 -22.73
CA GLY A 101 3.66 -10.33 -24.17
C GLY A 101 3.66 -8.96 -24.87
N VAL A 102 3.67 -7.87 -24.12
CA VAL A 102 3.87 -6.54 -24.70
C VAL A 102 5.28 -6.43 -25.28
N SER A 103 5.36 -5.99 -26.56
CA SER A 103 6.61 -5.74 -27.26
C SER A 103 6.75 -4.24 -27.56
N VAL A 104 7.90 -3.68 -27.24
CA VAL A 104 8.23 -2.28 -27.53
C VAL A 104 9.22 -2.23 -28.70
N PRO A 105 8.84 -1.66 -29.85
CA PRO A 105 9.69 -1.62 -31.03
C PRO A 105 11.07 -1.00 -30.74
N GLY A 106 12.13 -1.65 -31.21
CA GLY A 106 13.51 -1.21 -30.97
C GLY A 106 14.09 -1.57 -29.60
N HIS A 107 13.29 -2.19 -28.71
CA HIS A 107 13.70 -2.53 -27.33
C HIS A 107 13.43 -4.00 -26.99
N ASN A 108 13.70 -4.93 -27.91
CA ASN A 108 13.41 -6.36 -27.76
C ASN A 108 14.16 -7.04 -26.58
N GLN A 109 15.20 -6.41 -26.06
CA GLN A 109 15.95 -6.89 -24.88
C GLN A 109 15.45 -6.26 -23.58
N GLY A 110 14.47 -5.38 -23.63
CA GLY A 110 13.87 -4.74 -22.46
C GLY A 110 12.81 -5.62 -21.80
N TYR A 111 12.67 -5.51 -20.50
CA TYR A 111 11.71 -6.29 -19.68
C TYR A 111 10.36 -5.59 -19.62
N PHE A 112 9.77 -5.28 -20.77
CA PHE A 112 8.48 -4.59 -20.84
C PHE A 112 7.31 -5.54 -20.57
N MET A 113 6.33 -5.04 -19.85
CA MET A 113 5.08 -5.72 -19.54
C MET A 113 3.96 -4.68 -19.48
N GLY A 114 2.78 -5.01 -19.95
CA GLY A 114 1.58 -4.18 -19.82
C GLY A 114 0.93 -4.30 -18.44
N GLY A 115 -0.12 -3.52 -18.19
CA GLY A 115 -0.94 -3.65 -17.01
C GLY A 115 -1.80 -4.93 -17.05
N SER A 116 -1.75 -5.74 -16.00
CA SER A 116 -2.67 -6.87 -15.81
C SER A 116 -3.75 -6.52 -14.81
N LEU A 117 -4.98 -6.96 -15.08
CA LEU A 117 -6.14 -6.73 -14.22
C LEU A 117 -6.82 -8.06 -13.93
N PHE A 118 -6.99 -8.37 -12.67
CA PHE A 118 -7.79 -9.49 -12.20
C PHE A 118 -9.08 -9.04 -11.55
N ASP A 119 -10.16 -9.78 -11.75
CA ASP A 119 -11.40 -9.67 -10.99
C ASP A 119 -11.73 -10.97 -10.26
N HIS A 120 -12.71 -10.92 -9.35
CA HIS A 120 -13.12 -12.04 -8.51
C HIS A 120 -11.97 -12.70 -7.73
N VAL A 121 -11.00 -11.89 -7.33
CA VAL A 121 -9.90 -12.35 -6.47
C VAL A 121 -10.41 -12.55 -5.05
N THR A 122 -9.96 -13.63 -4.39
CA THR A 122 -10.32 -13.93 -3.01
C THR A 122 -9.10 -13.83 -2.07
N PRO A 123 -9.31 -13.66 -0.76
CA PRO A 123 -8.21 -13.54 0.21
C PRO A 123 -7.30 -14.76 0.31
N GLU A 124 -7.72 -15.93 -0.17
CA GLU A 124 -6.95 -17.18 -0.16
C GLU A 124 -5.96 -17.28 -1.33
N MET A 125 -6.18 -16.49 -2.38
CA MET A 125 -5.35 -16.53 -3.59
C MET A 125 -3.98 -15.90 -3.36
N SER A 126 -2.96 -16.48 -3.98
CA SER A 126 -1.58 -16.01 -3.86
C SER A 126 -1.39 -14.57 -4.33
N ILE A 127 -2.10 -14.16 -5.39
CA ILE A 127 -2.04 -12.78 -5.92
C ILE A 127 -2.65 -11.73 -4.98
N TYR A 128 -3.46 -12.16 -3.98
CA TYR A 128 -3.88 -11.32 -2.88
C TYR A 128 -2.87 -11.33 -1.73
N GLN A 129 -2.34 -12.49 -1.38
CA GLN A 129 -1.52 -12.68 -0.18
C GLN A 129 -0.08 -12.20 -0.33
N GLU A 130 0.49 -12.29 -1.56
CA GLU A 130 1.89 -11.97 -1.82
C GLU A 130 2.04 -10.58 -2.46
N GLU A 131 3.12 -9.89 -2.13
CA GLU A 131 3.50 -8.66 -2.81
C GLU A 131 4.09 -9.00 -4.19
N ILE A 132 3.32 -8.73 -5.27
CA ILE A 132 3.77 -9.02 -6.63
C ILE A 132 4.88 -8.04 -7.05
N PHE A 133 4.79 -6.79 -6.66
CA PHE A 133 5.71 -5.71 -7.03
C PHE A 133 5.91 -5.60 -8.54
N GLY A 134 4.79 -5.42 -9.23
CA GLY A 134 4.67 -5.36 -10.69
C GLY A 134 3.33 -4.76 -11.10
N PRO A 135 3.08 -4.56 -12.42
CA PRO A 135 1.89 -3.90 -12.93
C PRO A 135 0.66 -4.84 -12.94
N VAL A 136 0.26 -5.28 -11.76
CA VAL A 136 -0.86 -6.20 -11.54
C VAL A 136 -1.80 -5.61 -10.51
N LEU A 137 -3.06 -5.40 -10.89
CA LEU A 137 -4.14 -4.96 -10.01
C LEU A 137 -5.15 -6.10 -9.82
N SER A 138 -5.43 -6.44 -8.58
CA SER A 138 -6.40 -7.45 -8.18
C SER A 138 -7.66 -6.80 -7.63
N CYS A 139 -8.84 -7.13 -8.16
CA CYS A 139 -10.13 -6.65 -7.66
C CYS A 139 -10.77 -7.71 -6.78
N VAL A 140 -11.08 -7.35 -5.55
CA VAL A 140 -11.85 -8.16 -4.59
C VAL A 140 -13.20 -7.48 -4.39
N ARG A 141 -14.27 -8.26 -4.49
CA ARG A 141 -15.64 -7.77 -4.31
C ARG A 141 -16.14 -8.12 -2.92
N VAL A 142 -16.68 -7.15 -2.18
CA VAL A 142 -17.25 -7.32 -0.85
C VAL A 142 -18.67 -6.79 -0.80
N ALA A 143 -19.54 -7.38 0.05
CA ALA A 143 -20.94 -6.99 0.12
C ALA A 143 -21.13 -5.60 0.74
N ASN A 144 -20.33 -5.27 1.74
CA ASN A 144 -20.43 -4.02 2.50
C ASN A 144 -19.04 -3.56 3.03
N SER A 145 -19.00 -2.38 3.62
CA SER A 145 -17.76 -1.79 4.15
C SER A 145 -17.17 -2.57 5.34
N ALA A 146 -18.00 -3.18 6.16
CA ALA A 146 -17.54 -3.94 7.34
C ALA A 146 -16.74 -5.16 6.90
N ASP A 147 -17.25 -5.92 5.91
CA ASP A 147 -16.53 -7.07 5.33
C ASP A 147 -15.20 -6.64 4.71
N GLY A 148 -15.16 -5.48 4.04
CA GLY A 148 -13.94 -4.91 3.47
C GLY A 148 -12.91 -4.53 4.54
N ILE A 149 -13.34 -3.89 5.62
CA ILE A 149 -12.47 -3.53 6.76
C ILE A 149 -11.94 -4.79 7.44
N GLU A 150 -12.79 -5.78 7.69
CA GLU A 150 -12.39 -7.05 8.29
C GLU A 150 -11.34 -7.76 7.43
N MET A 151 -11.58 -7.87 6.14
CA MET A 151 -10.63 -8.48 5.18
C MET A 151 -9.28 -7.77 5.19
N ILE A 152 -9.26 -6.44 5.14
CA ILE A 152 -8.03 -5.64 5.19
C ILE A 152 -7.33 -5.82 6.54
N ASN A 153 -8.07 -5.84 7.64
CA ASN A 153 -7.51 -6.03 8.97
C ASN A 153 -6.92 -7.43 9.18
N ASN A 154 -7.44 -8.44 8.52
CA ASN A 154 -6.94 -9.82 8.58
C ASN A 154 -5.73 -10.05 7.67
N HIS A 155 -5.40 -9.12 6.78
CA HIS A 155 -4.20 -9.25 5.93
C HIS A 155 -2.92 -9.16 6.78
N ARG A 156 -1.93 -9.99 6.45
CA ARG A 156 -0.63 -10.03 7.17
C ARG A 156 0.20 -8.76 7.04
N TYR A 157 0.02 -8.02 5.96
CA TYR A 157 0.66 -6.73 5.73
C TYR A 157 -0.27 -5.57 6.10
N GLY A 158 0.30 -4.48 6.57
CA GLY A 158 -0.44 -3.28 6.96
C GLY A 158 0.37 -1.99 6.71
N ASN A 159 0.96 -1.85 5.51
CA ASN A 159 1.76 -0.68 5.16
C ASN A 159 0.88 0.54 4.90
N GLY A 160 0.04 0.49 3.88
CA GLY A 160 -0.85 1.58 3.50
C GLY A 160 -2.21 1.09 2.99
N VAL A 161 -3.23 1.90 3.22
CA VAL A 161 -4.58 1.68 2.71
C VAL A 161 -5.24 3.00 2.39
N SER A 162 -6.16 3.01 1.43
CA SER A 162 -7.00 4.17 1.17
C SER A 162 -8.47 3.79 1.09
N VAL A 163 -9.35 4.75 1.37
CA VAL A 163 -10.77 4.67 1.13
C VAL A 163 -11.21 5.82 0.23
N PHE A 164 -12.03 5.50 -0.77
CA PHE A 164 -12.68 6.47 -1.64
C PHE A 164 -14.17 6.50 -1.33
N THR A 165 -14.65 7.64 -0.86
CA THR A 165 -16.04 7.88 -0.43
C THR A 165 -16.32 9.37 -0.44
N SER A 166 -17.58 9.74 -0.63
CA SER A 166 -18.08 11.12 -0.45
C SER A 166 -18.68 11.35 0.94
N ASP A 167 -18.81 10.28 1.76
CA ASP A 167 -19.41 10.34 3.09
C ASP A 167 -18.35 10.48 4.19
N GLY A 168 -18.45 11.57 4.97
CA GLY A 168 -17.50 11.85 6.05
C GLY A 168 -17.60 10.90 7.24
N ASP A 169 -18.75 10.30 7.50
CA ASP A 169 -18.92 9.35 8.59
C ASP A 169 -18.25 8.02 8.24
N THR A 170 -18.46 7.54 7.01
CA THR A 170 -17.75 6.37 6.46
C THR A 170 -16.24 6.56 6.51
N ALA A 171 -15.73 7.72 6.11
CA ALA A 171 -14.30 8.02 6.14
C ALA A 171 -13.71 8.00 7.56
N ARG A 172 -14.43 8.57 8.54
CA ARG A 172 -14.02 8.54 9.96
C ARG A 172 -14.05 7.14 10.54
N GLU A 173 -15.12 6.40 10.28
CA GLU A 173 -15.27 5.03 10.79
C GLU A 173 -14.22 4.10 10.19
N PHE A 174 -13.96 4.18 8.89
CA PHE A 174 -12.86 3.48 8.25
C PHE A 174 -11.52 3.80 8.91
N SER A 175 -11.19 5.08 9.04
CA SER A 175 -9.91 5.50 9.62
C SER A 175 -9.73 5.04 11.08
N ARG A 176 -10.83 4.92 11.84
CA ARG A 176 -10.81 4.46 13.24
C ARG A 176 -10.63 2.95 13.38
N GLN A 177 -11.23 2.17 12.47
CA GLN A 177 -11.25 0.70 12.58
C GLN A 177 -10.07 0.02 11.88
N ILE A 178 -9.50 0.66 10.87
CA ILE A 178 -8.47 0.05 10.05
C ILE A 178 -7.14 -0.13 10.81
N GLN A 179 -6.53 -1.31 10.71
CA GLN A 179 -5.30 -1.68 11.38
C GLN A 179 -4.11 -1.67 10.40
N VAL A 180 -3.82 -0.47 9.89
CA VAL A 180 -2.78 -0.23 8.89
C VAL A 180 -2.02 1.05 9.26
N GLY A 181 -0.73 1.13 8.97
CA GLY A 181 0.13 2.22 9.43
C GLY A 181 -0.14 3.57 8.77
N MET A 182 -0.50 3.59 7.49
CA MET A 182 -0.77 4.81 6.73
C MET A 182 -2.13 4.73 6.05
N VAL A 183 -2.99 5.72 6.29
CA VAL A 183 -4.38 5.74 5.83
C VAL A 183 -4.64 6.99 4.98
N GLY A 184 -5.20 6.79 3.79
CA GLY A 184 -5.65 7.87 2.91
C GLY A 184 -7.18 7.91 2.79
N VAL A 185 -7.74 9.12 2.82
CA VAL A 185 -9.14 9.35 2.47
C VAL A 185 -9.16 10.14 1.16
N ASN A 186 -9.65 9.52 0.10
CA ASN A 186 -9.60 10.05 -1.27
C ASN A 186 -8.17 10.40 -1.76
N VAL A 187 -7.16 9.75 -1.16
CA VAL A 187 -5.74 9.84 -1.53
C VAL A 187 -5.22 8.43 -1.71
N PRO A 188 -4.87 7.99 -2.93
CA PRO A 188 -4.54 6.58 -3.20
C PRO A 188 -3.21 6.14 -2.59
N ILE A 189 -2.25 7.07 -2.49
CA ILE A 189 -0.91 6.81 -1.96
C ILE A 189 -0.67 7.75 -0.77
N PRO A 190 -1.03 7.36 0.47
CA PRO A 190 -1.00 8.21 1.65
C PRO A 190 0.41 8.33 2.25
N VAL A 191 1.38 8.79 1.47
CA VAL A 191 2.74 9.05 1.95
C VAL A 191 2.76 10.33 2.80
N PRO A 192 3.15 10.26 4.08
CA PRO A 192 3.18 11.44 4.94
C PRO A 192 4.34 12.38 4.60
N MET A 193 4.22 13.63 5.03
CA MET A 193 5.32 14.58 5.02
C MET A 193 6.44 14.12 5.96
N ALA A 194 7.70 14.52 5.68
CA ALA A 194 8.90 13.99 6.34
C ALA A 194 8.99 14.21 7.87
N TRP A 195 8.17 15.06 8.46
CA TRP A 195 8.07 15.24 9.93
C TRP A 195 7.07 14.28 10.61
N HIS A 196 6.35 13.47 9.83
CA HIS A 196 5.49 12.40 10.33
C HIS A 196 6.13 11.04 10.06
N GLY A 197 5.79 10.05 10.88
CA GLY A 197 6.29 8.69 10.72
C GLY A 197 5.85 8.08 9.38
N PHE A 198 6.81 7.50 8.65
CA PHE A 198 6.58 6.67 7.47
C PHE A 198 6.84 5.22 7.83
N GLY A 199 5.81 4.41 7.83
CA GLY A 199 5.94 3.00 8.15
C GLY A 199 4.59 2.29 8.28
N GLY A 200 4.64 0.97 8.17
CA GLY A 200 3.49 0.09 8.28
C GLY A 200 3.32 -0.50 9.68
N TRP A 201 2.28 -1.31 9.79
CA TRP A 201 2.03 -2.20 10.92
C TRP A 201 2.24 -3.65 10.50
N LYS A 202 2.07 -4.58 11.42
CA LYS A 202 2.15 -6.03 11.17
C LYS A 202 3.49 -6.43 10.52
N GLN A 203 3.46 -7.26 9.48
CA GLN A 203 4.68 -7.70 8.78
C GLN A 203 5.26 -6.64 7.81
N SER A 204 4.65 -5.45 7.73
CA SER A 204 5.17 -4.35 6.91
C SER A 204 6.23 -3.49 7.62
N LEU A 205 6.58 -3.80 8.86
CA LEU A 205 7.59 -3.07 9.63
C LEU A 205 8.48 -4.04 10.41
N PHE A 206 9.78 -3.77 10.43
CA PHE A 206 10.75 -4.44 11.29
C PHE A 206 11.04 -3.57 12.51
N GLY A 207 10.60 -4.00 13.70
CA GLY A 207 10.70 -3.22 14.94
C GLY A 207 9.49 -2.31 15.17
N ASP A 208 9.63 -1.33 16.07
CA ASP A 208 8.53 -0.55 16.61
C ASP A 208 8.54 0.92 16.15
N LEU A 209 9.65 1.40 15.59
CA LEU A 209 9.83 2.81 15.21
C LEU A 209 9.75 2.99 13.70
N HIS A 210 8.94 3.95 13.29
CA HIS A 210 8.83 4.34 11.87
C HIS A 210 10.04 5.19 11.43
N ALA A 211 10.29 5.22 10.13
CA ALA A 211 11.21 6.18 9.53
C ALA A 211 10.61 7.60 9.56
N PHE A 212 11.44 8.61 9.67
CA PHE A 212 11.08 10.04 9.75
C PHE A 212 10.46 10.50 11.07
N GLY A 213 10.33 11.81 11.21
CA GLY A 213 9.74 12.44 12.37
C GLY A 213 10.51 12.18 13.68
N ASN A 214 9.82 12.27 14.80
CA ASN A 214 10.41 12.05 16.12
C ASN A 214 10.90 10.61 16.33
N GLU A 215 10.27 9.64 15.70
CA GLU A 215 10.64 8.24 15.81
C GLU A 215 12.00 7.95 15.19
N ALA A 216 12.36 8.64 14.10
CA ALA A 216 13.69 8.53 13.51
C ALA A 216 14.78 8.99 14.47
N VAL A 217 14.53 10.06 15.24
CA VAL A 217 15.46 10.52 16.27
C VAL A 217 15.60 9.48 17.39
N GLN A 218 14.49 8.89 17.84
CA GLN A 218 14.50 7.85 18.86
C GLN A 218 15.22 6.59 18.38
N PHE A 219 15.09 6.23 17.12
CA PHE A 219 15.77 5.08 16.53
C PHE A 219 17.30 5.21 16.57
N TYR A 220 17.84 6.39 16.25
CA TYR A 220 19.28 6.63 16.17
C TYR A 220 19.91 7.07 17.51
N THR A 221 19.12 7.27 18.55
CA THR A 221 19.60 7.77 19.85
C THR A 221 19.22 6.82 20.98
N LYS A 222 19.84 7.02 22.13
CA LYS A 222 19.49 6.31 23.38
C LYS A 222 19.11 7.31 24.43
N GLN A 223 17.99 7.09 25.10
CA GLN A 223 17.59 7.88 26.24
C GLN A 223 18.45 7.53 27.44
N LYS A 224 18.91 8.56 28.18
CA LYS A 224 19.59 8.43 29.46
C LYS A 224 18.86 9.23 30.52
N SER A 225 18.46 8.57 31.60
CA SER A 225 17.91 9.25 32.76
C SER A 225 19.04 9.57 33.74
N VAL A 226 19.12 10.81 34.17
CA VAL A 226 20.11 11.27 35.18
C VAL A 226 19.36 11.90 36.33
N MET A 227 19.56 11.36 37.53
CA MET A 227 19.09 11.96 38.76
C MET A 227 20.28 12.58 39.46
N GLN A 228 20.18 13.86 39.84
CA GLN A 228 21.25 14.59 40.51
C GLN A 228 20.73 15.25 41.77
N ARG A 229 21.56 15.23 42.83
CA ARG A 229 21.37 15.98 44.05
C ARG A 229 22.64 16.72 44.35
N TRP A 230 22.58 18.01 44.48
CA TRP A 230 23.69 18.85 44.89
C TRP A 230 23.59 19.16 46.36
N PRO A 231 24.47 18.65 47.23
CA PRO A 231 24.47 19.00 48.65
C PRO A 231 24.98 20.44 48.85
N ASP A 232 24.41 21.15 49.79
CA ASP A 232 24.76 22.54 50.11
C ASP A 232 26.22 22.70 50.61
N SER A 233 26.86 21.60 51.00
CA SER A 233 28.24 21.57 51.42
C SER A 233 28.89 20.20 51.21
N ILE A 234 30.07 20.20 50.60
CA ILE A 234 30.91 19.01 50.40
C ILE A 234 31.35 18.38 51.71
N SER A 235 31.39 19.18 52.78
CA SER A 235 31.85 18.72 54.11
C SER A 235 30.88 17.85 54.89
N LYS A 236 29.61 17.75 54.48
CA LYS A 236 28.57 16.98 55.20
C LYS A 236 28.37 15.54 54.73
N GLY A 237 29.11 15.06 53.75
CA GLY A 237 28.91 13.72 53.20
C GLY A 237 27.51 13.45 52.61
N ALA A 238 27.33 12.31 51.99
CA ALA A 238 26.02 11.88 51.48
C ALA A 238 25.18 11.25 52.62
N GLU A 239 24.20 11.98 53.15
CA GLU A 239 23.21 11.41 54.05
C GLU A 239 22.11 10.71 53.26
N PHE A 240 22.12 9.39 53.28
CA PHE A 240 20.99 8.60 52.86
C PHE A 240 20.07 8.39 54.08
N VAL A 241 19.08 9.27 54.23
CA VAL A 241 18.07 9.13 55.29
C VAL A 241 16.87 8.40 54.71
N ILE A 242 16.51 7.29 55.31
CA ILE A 242 15.25 6.60 54.98
C ILE A 242 14.12 7.50 55.51
N PRO A 243 13.18 7.94 54.64
CA PRO A 243 12.09 8.78 55.10
C PRO A 243 11.20 8.01 56.08
N HIS A 244 11.03 8.55 57.27
CA HIS A 244 10.08 8.06 58.25
C HIS A 244 8.73 8.77 58.04
N THR A 245 7.65 8.01 57.87
CA THR A 245 6.30 8.56 58.00
C THR A 245 6.05 8.93 59.42
N LYS A 246 5.69 10.18 59.67
CA LYS A 246 5.18 10.65 60.96
C LYS A 246 3.73 10.23 61.14
#